data_62272f4dba6e197d302696a3668672b4
#
_entry.id   62272f4dba6e197d302696a3668672b4
#
_cell.length_a   1.000
_cell.length_b   1.000
_cell.length_c   1.000
_cell.angle_alpha   90.00
_cell.angle_beta   90.00
_cell.angle_gamma   90.00
#
_symmetry.space_group_name_H-M   'P 1'
#
loop_
_entity.id
_entity.type
_entity.pdbx_description
1 polymer ?
#
loop_
_entity_poly.entity_id
_entity_poly.type
_entity_poly.pdbx_seq_one_letter_code
_entity_poly.pdbx_strand_id
1 'polypeptide(L)' 'MNFKEELQTLSENHNSPKLEHVKSILKKVASNGEKTTTLDSNLYDKWVVNWLKAQGFEVKETLDQREGDFIRVSW' A
#
# COMPACT_ATOMS: atom_id res chain seq x y z
N MET A 1 -5.20 -12.32 -16.14
CA MET A 1 -5.61 -12.47 -14.72
C MET A 1 -6.60 -13.62 -14.63
N ASN A 2 -6.44 -14.53 -13.69
CA ASN A 2 -7.37 -15.63 -13.53
C ASN A 2 -8.48 -15.27 -12.55
N PHE A 3 -9.53 -16.09 -12.53
CA PHE A 3 -10.71 -15.84 -11.69
C PHE A 3 -10.37 -15.79 -10.19
N LYS A 4 -9.41 -16.60 -9.76
CA LYS A 4 -8.97 -16.64 -8.38
C LYS A 4 -8.34 -15.31 -7.95
N GLU A 5 -7.55 -14.71 -8.81
CA GLU A 5 -6.93 -13.41 -8.54
C GLU A 5 -7.97 -12.32 -8.48
N GLU A 6 -8.98 -12.36 -9.34
CA GLU A 6 -10.08 -11.40 -9.29
C GLU A 6 -10.86 -11.50 -7.99
N LEU A 7 -11.14 -12.71 -7.53
CA LEU A 7 -11.84 -12.93 -6.27
C LEU A 7 -11.02 -12.40 -5.09
N GLN A 8 -9.72 -12.65 -5.08
CA GLN A 8 -8.83 -12.14 -4.04
C GLN A 8 -8.83 -10.62 -4.01
N THR A 9 -8.71 -9.99 -5.17
CA THR A 9 -8.71 -8.54 -5.29
C THR A 9 -10.01 -7.93 -4.79
N LEU A 10 -11.14 -8.51 -5.16
CA LEU A 10 -12.45 -8.05 -4.71
C LEU A 10 -12.62 -8.21 -3.20
N SER A 11 -12.21 -9.35 -2.65
CA SER A 11 -12.26 -9.60 -1.21
C SER A 11 -11.40 -8.61 -0.43
N GLU A 12 -10.21 -8.37 -0.90
CA GLU A 12 -9.27 -7.46 -0.26
C GLU A 12 -9.81 -6.03 -0.25
N ASN A 13 -10.31 -5.57 -1.38
CA ASN A 13 -10.88 -4.23 -1.51
C ASN A 13 -12.09 -4.04 -0.60
N HIS A 14 -12.87 -5.10 -0.41
CA HIS A 14 -14.07 -5.05 0.42
C HIS A 14 -13.74 -5.03 1.90
N ASN A 15 -12.69 -5.73 2.30
CA ASN A 15 -12.37 -5.98 3.71
C ASN A 15 -11.19 -5.19 4.25
N SER A 16 -10.62 -4.25 3.49
CA SER A 16 -9.43 -3.53 3.93
C SER A 16 -9.68 -2.03 4.04
N PRO A 17 -10.10 -1.55 5.23
CA PRO A 17 -10.20 -0.10 5.47
C PRO A 17 -8.84 0.59 5.36
N LYS A 18 -7.76 -0.11 5.63
CA LYS A 18 -6.40 0.43 5.47
C LYS A 18 -6.09 0.79 4.03
N LEU A 19 -6.58 0.00 3.07
CA LEU A 19 -6.37 0.27 1.65
C LEU A 19 -7.00 1.61 1.24
N GLU A 20 -8.20 1.89 1.68
CA GLU A 20 -8.86 3.16 1.41
C GLU A 20 -8.07 4.33 1.99
N HIS A 21 -7.56 4.16 3.20
CA HIS A 21 -6.74 5.17 3.85
C HIS A 21 -5.44 5.41 3.08
N VAL A 22 -4.78 4.34 2.65
CA VAL A 22 -3.55 4.43 1.85
C VAL A 22 -3.81 5.12 0.52
N LYS A 23 -4.91 4.81 -0.15
CA LYS A 23 -5.29 5.50 -1.39
C LYS A 23 -5.41 7.01 -1.19
N SER A 24 -6.02 7.41 -0.08
CA SER A 24 -6.17 8.83 0.26
C SER A 24 -4.81 9.50 0.47
N ILE A 25 -3.90 8.82 1.17
CA ILE A 25 -2.54 9.31 1.40
C ILE A 25 -1.81 9.49 0.08
N LEU A 26 -1.88 8.49 -0.80
CA LEU A 26 -1.22 8.55 -2.11
C LEU A 26 -1.74 9.70 -2.97
N LYS A 27 -3.04 9.92 -2.96
CA LYS A 27 -3.65 11.04 -3.70
C LYS A 27 -3.17 12.38 -3.16
N LYS A 28 -3.10 12.52 -1.85
CA LYS A 28 -2.64 13.74 -1.20
C LYS A 28 -1.17 14.03 -1.53
N VAL A 29 -0.33 13.01 -1.45
CA VAL A 29 1.11 13.13 -1.76
C VAL A 29 1.31 13.51 -3.23
N ALA A 30 0.59 12.86 -4.13
CA ALA A 30 0.66 13.17 -5.56
C ALA A 30 0.18 14.58 -5.86
N SER A 31 -0.85 15.04 -5.16
CA SER A 31 -1.37 16.42 -5.31
C SER A 31 -0.34 17.47 -4.90
N ASN A 32 0.56 17.11 -3.99
CA ASN A 32 1.65 18.00 -3.56
C ASN A 32 2.87 17.94 -4.50
N GLY A 33 2.80 17.16 -5.57
CA GLY A 33 3.88 17.01 -6.52
C GLY A 33 4.95 16.00 -6.11
N GLU A 34 4.73 15.26 -5.05
CA GLU A 34 5.65 14.25 -4.57
C GLU A 34 5.36 12.90 -5.24
N LYS A 35 6.38 12.06 -5.32
CA LYS A 35 6.29 10.75 -5.97
C LYS A 35 6.66 9.61 -5.03
N THR A 36 6.82 9.88 -3.76
CA THR A 36 7.18 8.89 -2.76
C THR A 36 6.55 9.23 -1.43
N THR A 37 6.24 8.22 -0.67
CA THR A 37 5.73 8.39 0.69
C THR A 37 6.14 7.20 1.55
N THR A 38 6.09 7.37 2.85
CA THR A 38 6.39 6.32 3.81
C THR A 38 5.12 5.98 4.59
N LEU A 39 4.86 4.70 4.77
CA LEU A 39 3.69 4.22 5.50
C LEU A 39 4.16 3.40 6.72
N ASP A 40 3.66 3.76 7.90
CA ASP A 40 3.91 3.02 9.13
C ASP A 40 3.16 1.69 9.13
N SER A 41 3.62 0.77 9.97
CA SER A 41 3.01 -0.56 10.07
C SER A 41 1.51 -0.53 10.43
N ASN A 42 1.05 0.54 11.05
CA ASN A 42 -0.36 0.73 11.37
C ASN A 42 -1.22 1.15 10.18
N LEU A 43 -0.57 1.62 9.10
CA LEU A 43 -1.26 2.14 7.92
C LEU A 43 -1.37 1.13 6.80
N TYR A 44 -0.67 0.02 6.90
CA TYR A 44 -0.68 -0.98 5.85
C TYR A 44 -0.69 -2.38 6.43
N ASP A 45 -1.06 -3.34 5.58
CA ASP A 45 -0.94 -4.76 5.86
C ASP A 45 -0.42 -5.47 4.60
N LYS A 46 -0.27 -6.78 4.67
CA LYS A 46 0.24 -7.56 3.55
C LYS A 46 -0.59 -7.38 2.28
N TRP A 47 -1.91 -7.24 2.44
CA TRP A 47 -2.82 -7.03 1.32
C TRP A 47 -2.55 -5.70 0.61
N VAL A 48 -2.32 -4.65 1.40
CA VAL A 48 -2.00 -3.33 0.86
C VAL A 48 -0.69 -3.38 0.08
N VAL A 49 0.33 -4.04 0.63
CA VAL A 49 1.63 -4.18 -0.04
C VAL A 49 1.46 -4.91 -1.38
N ASN A 50 0.75 -6.02 -1.38
CA ASN A 50 0.51 -6.79 -2.59
C ASN A 50 -0.29 -6.00 -3.62
N TRP A 51 -1.29 -5.26 -3.17
CA TRP A 51 -2.08 -4.41 -4.05
C TRP A 51 -1.21 -3.33 -4.71
N LEU A 52 -0.37 -2.66 -3.92
CA LEU A 52 0.53 -1.63 -4.44
C LEU A 52 1.48 -2.18 -5.49
N LYS A 53 2.07 -3.34 -5.22
CA LYS A 53 2.96 -4.00 -6.19
C LYS A 53 2.22 -4.35 -7.48
N ALA A 54 0.99 -4.81 -7.36
CA ALA A 54 0.16 -5.17 -8.51
C ALA A 54 -0.21 -3.95 -9.36
N GLN A 55 -0.30 -2.77 -8.75
CA GLN A 55 -0.57 -1.52 -9.45
C GLN A 55 0.68 -0.93 -10.11
N GLY A 56 1.84 -1.51 -9.90
CA GLY A 56 3.08 -1.03 -10.48
C GLY A 56 3.87 -0.07 -9.59
N PHE A 57 3.46 0.12 -8.35
CA PHE A 57 4.23 0.92 -7.41
C PHE A 57 5.49 0.19 -6.97
N GLU A 58 6.54 0.94 -6.73
CA GLU A 58 7.73 0.40 -6.12
C GLU A 58 7.57 0.45 -4.60
N VAL A 59 7.68 -0.70 -3.96
CA VAL A 59 7.50 -0.81 -2.51
C VAL A 59 8.77 -1.40 -1.90
N LYS A 60 9.37 -0.64 -0.97
CA LYS A 60 10.53 -1.10 -0.21
C LYS A 60 10.11 -1.28 1.24
N GLU A 61 10.29 -2.48 1.75
CA GLU A 61 10.03 -2.78 3.15
C GLU A 61 11.29 -2.52 3.97
N THR A 62 11.12 -1.81 5.07
CA THR A 62 12.21 -1.55 6.00
C THR A 62 11.81 -2.08 7.37
N LEU A 63 12.66 -2.91 7.94
CA LEU A 63 12.49 -3.45 9.27
C LEU A 63 13.45 -2.74 10.20
N ASP A 64 12.92 -1.91 11.09
CA ASP A 64 13.73 -1.19 12.07
C ASP A 64 13.24 -1.57 13.46
N GLN A 65 14.13 -2.16 14.25
CA GLN A 65 13.80 -2.61 15.58
C GLN A 65 13.55 -1.46 16.56
N ARG A 66 14.03 -0.27 16.24
CA ARG A 66 13.88 0.90 17.13
C ARG A 66 12.62 1.69 16.84
N GLU A 67 12.28 1.85 15.57
CA GLU A 67 11.16 2.70 15.15
C GLU A 67 9.97 1.90 14.62
N GLY A 68 10.12 0.58 14.53
CA GLY A 68 9.11 -0.30 13.98
C GLY A 68 9.23 -0.46 12.47
N ASP A 69 8.35 -1.25 11.91
CA ASP A 69 8.37 -1.55 10.49
C ASP A 69 7.68 -0.45 9.71
N PHE A 70 8.22 -0.12 8.55
CA PHE A 70 7.56 0.80 7.63
C PHE A 70 7.88 0.41 6.19
N ILE A 71 7.08 0.89 5.25
CA ILE A 71 7.35 0.72 3.83
C ILE A 71 7.48 2.08 3.17
N ARG A 72 8.31 2.13 2.13
CA ARG A 72 8.41 3.30 1.27
C ARG A 72 7.79 2.94 -0.07
N VAL A 73 6.82 3.73 -0.47
CA VAL A 73 6.10 3.55 -1.74
C VAL A 73 6.50 4.68 -2.68
N SER A 74 6.89 4.33 -3.90
CA SER A 74 7.22 5.30 -4.93
C SER A 74 6.59 4.95 -6.27
N TRP A 75 6.44 5.98 -7.09
CA TRP A 75 5.84 5.82 -8.41
C TRP A 75 6.42 6.76 -9.47
#